data_d00966944f4dfd63ad68c78548d282e6
#
_entry.id   d00966944f4dfd63ad68c78548d282e6
#
_cell.length_a   1.000
_cell.length_b   1.000
_cell.length_c   1.000
_cell.angle_alpha   90.00
_cell.angle_beta   90.00
_cell.angle_gamma   90.00
#
_symmetry.space_group_name_H-M   'P 1'
#
loop_
_entity.id
_entity.type
_entity.pdbx_description
1 polymer ?
#
loop_
_entity_poly.entity_id
_entity_poly.type
_entity_poly.pdbx_seq_one_letter_code
_entity_poly.pdbx_strand_id
1 'polypeptide(L)'
;MSRTITAVGIEKIGRRLADSIDHAAYTLNGEPKTVEPFRRLVSADEVKIYVYFDDTVTGTVGDVQLVDTDGDVVAASDRVFEKPPSKGLYVAFKYKILEKEMEVQTA
;
A
#
# COMPACT_ATOMS: atom_id res chain seq x y z
N MET A 1 -1.05 -2.33 28.74
CA MET A 1 -1.94 -3.41 28.28
C MET A 1 -1.13 -4.45 27.53
N SER A 2 -1.35 -5.72 27.84
CA SER A 2 -0.63 -6.77 27.14
C SER A 2 -1.32 -7.14 25.85
N ARG A 3 -0.51 -7.43 24.83
CA ARG A 3 -0.97 -7.92 23.53
C ARG A 3 -1.10 -9.45 23.58
N THR A 4 -2.02 -9.98 22.81
CA THR A 4 -2.09 -11.41 22.56
C THR A 4 -1.29 -11.81 21.33
N ILE A 5 -1.28 -10.96 20.32
CA ILE A 5 -0.49 -11.23 19.12
C ILE A 5 1.00 -10.99 19.38
N THR A 6 1.82 -11.93 18.94
CA THR A 6 3.27 -11.83 19.12
C THR A 6 3.89 -10.89 18.08
N ALA A 7 5.13 -10.48 18.32
CA ALA A 7 5.88 -9.69 17.33
C ALA A 7 6.00 -10.44 16.00
N VAL A 8 6.23 -11.74 16.04
CA VAL A 8 6.27 -12.58 14.84
C VAL A 8 4.92 -12.59 14.13
N GLY A 9 3.83 -12.70 14.89
CA GLY A 9 2.49 -12.69 14.31
C GLY A 9 2.17 -11.38 13.60
N ILE A 10 2.52 -10.25 14.20
CA ILE A 10 2.33 -8.93 13.59
C ILE A 10 3.15 -8.82 12.30
N GLU A 11 4.42 -9.21 12.34
CA GLU A 11 5.27 -9.15 11.15
C GLU A 11 4.73 -10.03 10.02
N LYS A 12 4.20 -11.20 10.35
CA LYS A 12 3.60 -12.09 9.36
C LYS A 12 2.37 -11.48 8.70
N ILE A 13 1.53 -10.77 9.45
CA ILE A 13 0.38 -10.06 8.88
C ILE A 13 0.88 -9.03 7.85
N GLY A 14 1.84 -8.23 8.22
CA GLY A 14 2.41 -7.23 7.33
C GLY A 14 3.04 -7.82 6.08
N ARG A 15 3.78 -8.91 6.24
CA ARG A 15 4.43 -9.60 5.12
C ARG A 15 3.41 -10.20 4.18
N ARG A 16 2.36 -10.82 4.71
CA ARG A 16 1.30 -11.39 3.88
C ARG A 16 0.57 -10.31 3.08
N LEU A 17 0.30 -9.16 3.70
CA LEU A 17 -0.27 -8.05 2.98
C LEU A 17 0.67 -7.58 1.86
N ALA A 18 1.93 -7.33 2.18
CA ALA A 18 2.91 -6.87 1.20
C ALA A 18 3.07 -7.86 0.04
N ASP A 19 3.16 -9.16 0.35
CA ASP A 19 3.34 -10.21 -0.66
C ASP A 19 2.08 -10.43 -1.50
N SER A 20 0.91 -10.06 -0.99
CA SER A 20 -0.35 -10.21 -1.73
C SER A 20 -0.53 -9.16 -2.83
N ILE A 21 0.19 -8.05 -2.78
CA ILE A 21 0.05 -6.98 -3.77
C ILE A 21 0.65 -7.43 -5.11
N ASP A 22 -0.18 -7.40 -6.15
CA ASP A 22 0.23 -7.76 -7.49
C ASP A 22 0.75 -6.55 -8.27
N HIS A 23 -0.03 -5.48 -8.28
CA HIS A 23 0.34 -4.26 -9.00
C HIS A 23 -0.33 -3.04 -8.38
N ALA A 24 0.11 -1.86 -8.83
CA ALA A 24 -0.59 -0.61 -8.55
C ALA A 24 -1.34 -0.19 -9.82
N ALA A 25 -2.53 0.33 -9.64
CA ALA A 25 -3.32 0.92 -10.71
C ALA A 25 -3.43 2.43 -10.46
N TYR A 26 -3.48 3.20 -11.50
CA TYR A 26 -3.65 4.65 -11.38
C TYR A 26 -4.27 5.20 -12.66
N THR A 27 -4.69 6.46 -12.63
CA THR A 27 -5.11 7.16 -13.83
C THR A 27 -4.07 8.22 -14.19
N LEU A 28 -3.78 8.33 -15.48
CA LEU A 28 -2.91 9.38 -16.01
C LEU A 28 -3.74 10.19 -17.00
N ASN A 29 -4.00 11.45 -16.65
CA ASN A 29 -4.89 12.31 -17.45
C ASN A 29 -6.25 11.64 -17.71
N GLY A 30 -6.75 10.90 -16.73
CA GLY A 30 -8.03 10.18 -16.82
C GLY A 30 -7.96 8.81 -17.46
N GLU A 31 -6.82 8.38 -17.98
CA GLU A 31 -6.67 7.05 -18.58
C GLU A 31 -6.12 6.03 -17.58
N PRO A 32 -6.73 4.84 -17.49
CA PRO A 32 -6.23 3.79 -16.61
C PRO A 32 -4.85 3.29 -17.02
N LYS A 33 -3.98 3.16 -16.02
CA LYS A 33 -2.63 2.64 -16.18
C LYS A 33 -2.31 1.70 -15.03
N THR A 34 -1.30 0.87 -15.20
CA THR A 34 -0.77 0.01 -14.14
C THR A 34 0.74 0.16 -14.05
N VAL A 35 1.28 -0.14 -12.88
CA VAL A 35 2.71 -0.13 -12.63
C VAL A 35 3.03 -1.14 -11.54
N GLU A 36 4.20 -1.76 -11.62
CA GLU A 36 4.68 -2.64 -10.56
C GLU A 36 5.03 -1.84 -9.32
N PRO A 37 4.77 -2.36 -8.10
CA PRO A 37 5.26 -1.71 -6.89
C PRO A 37 6.78 -1.64 -6.92
N PHE A 38 7.32 -0.46 -6.62
CA PHE A 38 8.74 -0.23 -6.66
C PHE A 38 9.45 -0.92 -5.49
N ARG A 39 8.86 -0.85 -4.31
CA ARG A 39 9.48 -1.37 -3.10
C ARG A 39 8.43 -1.73 -2.06
N ARG A 40 8.68 -2.83 -1.36
CA ARG A 40 7.88 -3.27 -0.23
C ARG A 40 8.79 -3.40 0.98
N LEU A 41 8.43 -2.75 2.09
CA LEU A 41 9.16 -2.84 3.34
C LEU A 41 8.22 -3.32 4.44
N VAL A 42 8.62 -4.37 5.13
CA VAL A 42 7.93 -4.87 6.31
C VAL A 42 8.93 -4.84 7.46
N SER A 43 8.61 -4.13 8.52
CA SER A 43 9.48 -4.02 9.67
C SER A 43 8.63 -3.91 10.93
N ALA A 44 8.78 -4.87 11.83
CA ALA A 44 7.99 -4.94 13.05
C ALA A 44 6.50 -4.84 12.75
N ASP A 45 5.84 -3.78 13.20
CA ASP A 45 4.40 -3.55 13.02
C ASP A 45 4.09 -2.62 11.84
N GLU A 46 5.08 -2.28 11.02
CA GLU A 46 4.89 -1.36 9.90
C GLU A 46 5.01 -2.06 8.55
N VAL A 47 4.14 -1.64 7.61
CA VAL A 47 4.18 -2.06 6.21
C VAL A 47 4.21 -0.81 5.36
N LYS A 48 5.16 -0.74 4.46
CA LYS A 48 5.30 0.39 3.53
C LYS A 48 5.40 -0.16 2.10
N ILE A 49 4.55 0.34 1.23
CA ILE A 49 4.55 -0.04 -0.17
C ILE A 49 4.71 1.22 -0.99
N TYR A 50 5.76 1.26 -1.79
CA TYR A 50 6.13 2.43 -2.59
C TYR A 50 5.77 2.19 -4.05
N VAL A 51 5.13 3.18 -4.64
CA VAL A 51 4.87 3.24 -6.08
C VAL A 51 5.70 4.39 -6.63
N TYR A 52 6.48 4.12 -7.69
CA TYR A 52 7.36 5.11 -8.26
C TYR A 52 6.91 5.45 -9.67
N PHE A 53 6.77 6.73 -9.93
CA PHE A 53 6.49 7.27 -11.28
C PHE A 53 7.75 7.93 -11.79
N ASP A 54 8.33 7.36 -12.83
CA ASP A 54 9.59 7.86 -13.40
C ASP A 54 9.35 9.03 -14.36
N ASP A 55 10.41 9.45 -15.05
CA ASP A 55 10.37 10.60 -15.95
C ASP A 55 9.54 10.34 -17.21
N THR A 56 9.13 9.10 -17.49
CA THR A 56 8.24 8.80 -18.62
C THR A 56 6.78 9.09 -18.30
N VAL A 57 6.42 9.24 -17.02
CA VAL A 57 5.07 9.57 -16.59
C VAL A 57 4.97 11.07 -16.36
N THR A 58 4.11 11.73 -17.11
CA THR A 58 3.90 13.17 -17.02
C THR A 58 2.41 13.47 -17.12
N GLY A 59 1.93 14.33 -16.23
CA GLY A 59 0.54 14.77 -16.23
C GLY A 59 -0.16 14.59 -14.90
N THR A 60 -1.47 14.57 -14.94
CA THR A 60 -2.33 14.44 -13.76
C THR A 60 -2.45 12.98 -13.37
N VAL A 61 -1.93 12.62 -12.20
CA VAL A 61 -2.03 11.28 -11.63
C VAL A 61 -3.09 11.27 -10.55
N GLY A 62 -3.99 10.31 -10.63
CA GLY A 62 -5.05 10.13 -9.63
C GLY A 62 -5.41 8.67 -9.45
N ASP A 63 -6.32 8.42 -8.52
CA ASP A 63 -6.87 7.09 -8.24
C ASP A 63 -5.80 6.00 -8.07
N VAL A 64 -4.73 6.32 -7.35
CA VAL A 64 -3.65 5.34 -7.11
C VAL A 64 -4.17 4.26 -6.16
N GLN A 65 -4.12 3.02 -6.62
CA GLN A 65 -4.66 1.88 -5.90
C GLN A 65 -3.63 0.76 -5.86
N LEU A 66 -3.72 -0.05 -4.82
CA LEU A 66 -2.99 -1.33 -4.74
C LEU A 66 -3.98 -2.46 -4.99
N VAL A 67 -3.64 -3.31 -5.93
CA VAL A 67 -4.47 -4.45 -6.34
C VAL A 67 -3.73 -5.73 -6.00
N ASP A 68 -4.43 -6.66 -5.35
CA ASP A 68 -3.81 -7.90 -4.93
C ASP A 68 -3.88 -8.99 -6.01
N THR A 69 -3.35 -10.17 -5.69
CA THR A 69 -3.30 -11.29 -6.62
C THR A 69 -4.68 -11.86 -6.95
N ASP A 70 -5.69 -11.57 -6.14
CA ASP A 70 -7.07 -11.96 -6.42
C ASP A 70 -7.81 -10.93 -7.30
N GLY A 71 -7.16 -9.82 -7.62
CA GLY A 71 -7.77 -8.76 -8.40
C GLY A 71 -8.56 -7.76 -7.57
N ASP A 72 -8.48 -7.84 -6.25
CA ASP A 72 -9.18 -6.94 -5.36
C ASP A 72 -8.37 -5.67 -5.09
N VAL A 73 -9.06 -4.54 -5.02
CA VAL A 73 -8.45 -3.28 -4.57
C VAL A 73 -8.36 -3.32 -3.05
N VAL A 74 -7.14 -3.37 -2.53
CA VAL A 74 -6.91 -3.46 -1.08
C VAL A 74 -6.49 -2.14 -0.47
N ALA A 75 -6.09 -1.18 -1.28
CA ALA A 75 -5.78 0.18 -0.83
C ALA A 75 -6.10 1.15 -1.95
N ALA A 76 -6.61 2.31 -1.62
CA ALA A 76 -6.96 3.33 -2.59
C ALA A 76 -6.70 4.72 -2.02
N SER A 77 -6.10 5.57 -2.84
CA SER A 77 -5.87 6.97 -2.50
C SER A 77 -6.85 7.84 -3.28
N ASP A 78 -7.39 8.87 -2.62
CA ASP A 78 -8.22 9.89 -3.26
C ASP A 78 -7.42 11.11 -3.71
N ARG A 79 -6.10 11.09 -3.53
CA ARG A 79 -5.25 12.22 -3.89
C ARG A 79 -5.03 12.30 -5.39
N VAL A 80 -5.01 13.53 -5.89
CA VAL A 80 -4.68 13.85 -7.27
C VAL A 80 -3.48 14.81 -7.24
N PHE A 81 -2.50 14.55 -8.10
CA PHE A 81 -1.32 15.40 -8.15
C PHE A 81 -0.80 15.51 -9.58
N GLU A 82 -0.10 16.62 -9.84
CA GLU A 82 0.58 16.81 -11.12
C GLU A 82 2.00 16.27 -11.03
N LYS A 83 2.35 15.41 -11.97
CA LYS A 83 3.72 14.90 -12.04
C LYS A 83 4.50 15.63 -13.13
N PRO A 84 5.57 16.34 -12.76
CA PRO A 84 6.38 17.05 -13.76
C PRO A 84 7.22 16.08 -14.60
N PRO A 85 7.60 16.49 -15.83
CA PRO A 85 8.29 15.58 -16.76
C PRO A 85 9.74 15.27 -16.39
N SER A 86 10.39 16.08 -15.58
CA SER A 86 11.82 15.97 -15.32
C SER A 86 12.17 15.36 -13.98
N LYS A 87 11.17 14.91 -13.21
CA LYS A 87 11.38 14.38 -11.84
C LYS A 87 10.62 13.10 -11.61
N GLY A 88 11.24 12.17 -10.90
CA GLY A 88 10.54 11.02 -10.35
C GLY A 88 9.69 11.43 -9.14
N LEU A 89 8.64 10.67 -8.88
CA LEU A 89 7.75 10.90 -7.76
C LEU A 89 7.38 9.57 -7.12
N TYR A 90 7.43 9.52 -5.79
CA TYR A 90 7.01 8.36 -5.03
C TYR A 90 5.66 8.61 -4.37
N VAL A 91 4.82 7.58 -4.40
CA VAL A 91 3.64 7.49 -3.55
C VAL A 91 3.90 6.36 -2.57
N ALA A 92 3.74 6.64 -1.29
CA ALA A 92 4.00 5.64 -0.24
C ALA A 92 2.72 5.32 0.51
N PHE A 93 2.33 4.05 0.51
CA PHE A 93 1.26 3.53 1.35
C PHE A 93 1.90 2.98 2.61
N LYS A 94 1.63 3.62 3.75
CA LYS A 94 2.24 3.27 5.04
C LYS A 94 1.17 2.86 6.02
N TYR A 95 1.33 1.67 6.59
CA TYR A 95 0.36 1.11 7.53
C TYR A 95 1.04 0.62 8.78
N LYS A 96 0.34 0.74 9.89
CA LYS A 96 0.76 0.18 11.16
C LYS A 96 -0.28 -0.83 11.62
N ILE A 97 0.18 -1.98 12.06
CA ILE A 97 -0.69 -3.06 12.53
C ILE A 97 -0.82 -2.97 14.03
N LEU A 98 -2.05 -2.85 14.50
CA LEU A 98 -2.37 -2.72 15.92
C LEU A 98 -3.41 -3.75 16.32
N GLU A 99 -3.21 -4.35 17.48
CA GLU A 99 -4.23 -5.16 18.11
C GLU A 99 -5.16 -4.23 18.91
N LYS A 100 -6.47 -4.38 18.71
CA LYS A 100 -7.42 -3.59 19.45
C LYS A 100 -7.46 -4.00 20.92
N GLU A 101 -7.87 -5.20 21.18
CA GLU A 101 -7.89 -5.77 22.54
C GLU A 101 -8.40 -7.20 22.52
N MET A 102 -8.13 -7.92 23.59
CA MET A 102 -8.76 -9.20 23.83
C MET A 102 -9.98 -9.00 24.74
N GLU A 103 -11.09 -9.62 24.39
CA GLU A 103 -12.27 -9.64 25.24
C GLU A 103 -12.50 -11.02 25.81
N VAL A 104 -12.94 -11.06 27.05
CA VAL A 104 -13.43 -12.28 27.70
C VAL A 104 -14.87 -12.04 28.09
N GLN A 105 -15.77 -12.86 27.56
CA GLN A 105 -17.20 -12.74 27.82
C GLN A 105 -17.76 -14.03 28.36
N THR A 106 -18.69 -13.91 29.32
CA THR A 106 -19.44 -15.06 29.81
C THR A 106 -20.57 -15.37 28.83
N ALA A 107 -20.58 -16.58 28.34
CA ALA A 107 -21.59 -17.00 27.38
C ALA A 107 -22.95 -17.28 28.08
#